data_3fb6fe8ad8c6c7ec761d19174a2c3d04
#
_entry.id   3fb6fe8ad8c6c7ec761d19174a2c3d04
#
_cell.length_a   1.000
_cell.length_b   1.000
_cell.length_c   1.000
_cell.angle_alpha   90.00
_cell.angle_beta   90.00
_cell.angle_gamma   90.00
#
_symmetry.space_group_name_H-M   'P 1'
#
loop_
_entity.id
_entity.type
_entity.pdbx_description
1 polymer ?
#
loop_
_entity_poly.entity_id
_entity_poly.type
_entity_poly.pdbx_seq_one_letter_code
_entity_poly.pdbx_strand_id
1 'polypeptide(L)'
;PKAKYELFQRLNTGGSHLSDQEVRNCLMIMENRDFYKFICELDKEQSFRSCISITDRKADEQFRLELIVRLLVATNIEWERSKDYKEMSELLDQEILLLCSKNDFDINEFREKFTATFDLLNAALNENTFKKYKKATQCFSGPFLISSYEVIAVGVFSNIEAIMRLEDPKKWVCDKIMGMYDEGVYLDNLKPGTKVINRFKVLSEWGVEYFKV
;
A
#
# COMPACT_ATOMS: atom_id res chain seq x y z
N PRO A 1 -19.92 8.22 13.25
CA PRO A 1 -19.19 7.81 12.03
C PRO A 1 -20.08 6.97 11.11
N LYS A 2 -20.65 5.84 11.59
CA LYS A 2 -21.40 4.87 10.75
C LYS A 2 -22.59 5.48 9.99
N ALA A 3 -23.38 6.36 10.62
CA ALA A 3 -24.52 7.02 9.97
C ALA A 3 -24.12 7.98 8.84
N LYS A 4 -22.97 8.67 8.97
CA LYS A 4 -22.43 9.54 7.91
C LYS A 4 -21.96 8.71 6.71
N TYR A 5 -21.32 7.56 6.96
CA TYR A 5 -20.90 6.61 5.94
C TYR A 5 -22.08 6.04 5.16
N GLU A 6 -23.12 5.55 5.86
CA GLU A 6 -24.34 5.03 5.24
C GLU A 6 -25.06 6.08 4.40
N LEU A 7 -25.12 7.33 4.87
CA LEU A 7 -25.70 8.45 4.12
C LEU A 7 -24.91 8.71 2.84
N PHE A 8 -23.57 8.73 2.93
CA PHE A 8 -22.72 9.00 1.78
C PHE A 8 -22.78 7.87 0.74
N GLN A 9 -22.81 6.61 1.16
CA GLN A 9 -23.02 5.47 0.26
C GLN A 9 -24.39 5.56 -0.47
N ARG A 10 -25.46 5.97 0.24
CA ARG A 10 -26.77 6.17 -0.37
C ARG A 10 -26.80 7.32 -1.38
N LEU A 11 -26.07 8.40 -1.12
CA LEU A 11 -25.96 9.52 -2.05
C LEU A 11 -25.18 9.14 -3.32
N ASN A 12 -24.28 8.19 -3.25
CA ASN A 12 -23.49 7.69 -4.39
C ASN A 12 -24.30 6.81 -5.37
N THR A 13 -25.56 6.48 -5.06
CA THR A 13 -26.41 5.65 -5.92
C THR A 13 -27.12 6.43 -7.04
N GLY A 14 -26.99 7.76 -7.11
CA GLY A 14 -27.75 8.63 -8.01
C GLY A 14 -26.89 9.53 -8.90
N GLY A 15 -25.96 8.99 -9.72
CA GLY A 15 -25.11 9.78 -10.63
C GLY A 15 -23.95 8.96 -11.19
N SER A 16 -22.84 9.60 -11.60
CA SER A 16 -21.59 8.89 -11.86
C SER A 16 -21.07 8.33 -10.53
N HIS A 17 -20.93 7.01 -10.43
CA HIS A 17 -20.46 6.36 -9.22
C HIS A 17 -19.02 6.78 -8.92
N LEU A 18 -18.80 7.27 -7.70
CA LEU A 18 -17.47 7.49 -7.16
C LEU A 18 -16.77 6.16 -6.96
N SER A 19 -15.47 6.12 -7.18
CA SER A 19 -14.63 4.97 -6.79
C SER A 19 -14.59 4.84 -5.25
N ASP A 20 -14.26 3.64 -4.75
CA ASP A 20 -14.12 3.39 -3.31
C ASP A 20 -13.14 4.39 -2.67
N GLN A 21 -12.06 4.75 -3.38
CA GLN A 21 -11.09 5.71 -2.84
C GLN A 21 -11.63 7.14 -2.80
N GLU A 22 -12.44 7.57 -3.76
CA GLU A 22 -13.07 8.88 -3.71
C GLU A 22 -14.07 8.99 -2.55
N VAL A 23 -14.84 7.93 -2.28
CA VAL A 23 -15.70 7.84 -1.09
C VAL A 23 -14.85 7.95 0.18
N ARG A 24 -13.77 7.20 0.27
CA ARG A 24 -12.82 7.21 1.41
C ARG A 24 -12.20 8.58 1.62
N ASN A 25 -11.82 9.29 0.56
CA ASN A 25 -11.31 10.65 0.62
C ASN A 25 -12.31 11.60 1.30
N CYS A 26 -13.59 11.51 0.95
CA CYS A 26 -14.62 12.32 1.59
C CYS A 26 -14.76 11.99 3.09
N LEU A 27 -14.69 10.71 3.47
CA LEU A 27 -14.76 10.30 4.87
C LEU A 27 -13.57 10.83 5.67
N MET A 28 -12.34 10.73 5.12
CA MET A 28 -11.13 11.26 5.76
C MET A 28 -11.20 12.79 5.92
N ILE A 29 -11.68 13.52 4.90
CA ILE A 29 -11.85 14.99 4.99
C ILE A 29 -12.82 15.38 6.11
N MET A 30 -13.91 14.60 6.29
CA MET A 30 -14.90 14.86 7.34
C MET A 30 -14.37 14.51 8.76
N GLU A 31 -13.48 13.54 8.87
CA GLU A 31 -12.91 13.11 10.14
C GLU A 31 -11.71 13.95 10.55
N ASN A 32 -10.72 14.07 9.64
CA ASN A 32 -9.48 14.81 9.88
C ASN A 32 -8.92 15.35 8.55
N ARG A 33 -9.24 16.62 8.25
CA ARG A 33 -8.81 17.27 7.01
C ARG A 33 -7.29 17.37 6.86
N ASP A 34 -6.57 17.54 7.96
CA ASP A 34 -5.11 17.70 7.92
C ASP A 34 -4.43 16.36 7.67
N PHE A 35 -4.97 15.27 8.21
CA PHE A 35 -4.53 13.91 7.87
C PHE A 35 -4.76 13.58 6.37
N TYR A 36 -5.91 13.97 5.83
CA TYR A 36 -6.14 13.82 4.37
C TYR A 36 -5.15 14.62 3.53
N LYS A 37 -4.84 15.89 3.91
CA LYS A 37 -3.81 16.69 3.23
C LYS A 37 -2.45 16.02 3.27
N PHE A 38 -2.07 15.46 4.42
CA PHE A 38 -0.84 14.69 4.57
C PHE A 38 -0.76 13.54 3.53
N ILE A 39 -1.82 12.74 3.37
CA ILE A 39 -1.87 11.68 2.36
C ILE A 39 -1.72 12.26 0.94
N CYS A 40 -2.38 13.38 0.64
CA CYS A 40 -2.25 14.06 -0.65
C CYS A 40 -0.84 14.62 -0.92
N GLU A 41 -0.09 14.96 0.14
CA GLU A 41 1.31 15.39 0.01
C GLU A 41 2.22 14.20 -0.32
N LEU A 42 2.01 13.05 0.31
CA LEU A 42 2.74 11.83 -0.03
C LEU A 42 2.51 11.41 -1.49
N ASP A 43 1.29 11.55 -2.03
CA ASP A 43 1.04 11.28 -3.45
C ASP A 43 1.84 12.16 -4.40
N LYS A 44 2.29 13.34 -3.97
CA LYS A 44 3.09 14.25 -4.82
C LYS A 44 4.57 13.88 -4.89
N GLU A 45 5.05 13.00 -4.02
CA GLU A 45 6.46 12.61 -4.01
C GLU A 45 6.84 11.92 -5.32
N GLN A 46 7.88 12.44 -5.97
CA GLN A 46 8.29 11.99 -7.30
C GLN A 46 8.79 10.54 -7.28
N SER A 47 9.53 10.14 -6.26
CA SER A 47 10.05 8.78 -6.10
C SER A 47 8.91 7.76 -5.98
N PHE A 48 7.86 8.07 -5.17
CA PHE A 48 6.66 7.26 -5.10
C PHE A 48 5.99 7.13 -6.47
N ARG A 49 5.72 8.26 -7.15
CA ARG A 49 5.07 8.27 -8.47
C ARG A 49 5.85 7.49 -9.52
N SER A 50 7.17 7.60 -9.49
CA SER A 50 8.05 6.89 -10.43
C SER A 50 7.98 5.37 -10.26
N CYS A 51 7.77 4.87 -9.03
CA CYS A 51 7.58 3.45 -8.76
C CYS A 51 6.20 2.92 -9.19
N ILE A 52 5.17 3.79 -9.29
CA ILE A 52 3.78 3.39 -9.52
C ILE A 52 3.41 3.51 -11.00
N SER A 53 3.68 2.46 -11.77
CA SER A 53 3.33 2.37 -13.20
C SER A 53 1.88 1.88 -13.36
N ILE A 54 0.92 2.80 -13.43
CA ILE A 54 -0.52 2.55 -13.55
C ILE A 54 -1.10 3.22 -14.79
N THR A 55 -2.27 2.76 -15.23
CA THR A 55 -3.01 3.35 -16.34
C THR A 55 -3.66 4.68 -15.94
N ASP A 56 -3.95 5.55 -16.92
CA ASP A 56 -4.64 6.83 -16.70
C ASP A 56 -5.97 6.63 -15.95
N ARG A 57 -6.77 5.63 -16.34
CA ARG A 57 -8.01 5.29 -15.65
C ARG A 57 -7.80 5.05 -14.15
N LYS A 58 -6.78 4.28 -13.75
CA LYS A 58 -6.47 4.06 -12.33
C LYS A 58 -6.00 5.33 -11.63
N ALA A 59 -5.30 6.21 -12.35
CA ALA A 59 -4.91 7.51 -11.82
C ALA A 59 -6.15 8.39 -11.57
N ASP A 60 -7.12 8.39 -12.48
CA ASP A 60 -8.40 9.10 -12.35
C ASP A 60 -9.23 8.55 -11.17
N GLU A 61 -9.22 7.23 -10.95
CA GLU A 61 -9.87 6.56 -9.81
C GLU A 61 -9.14 6.78 -8.47
N GLN A 62 -8.15 7.67 -8.40
CA GLN A 62 -7.35 7.99 -7.19
C GLN A 62 -6.58 6.79 -6.61
N PHE A 63 -6.21 5.83 -7.45
CA PHE A 63 -5.58 4.57 -7.01
C PHE A 63 -4.26 4.76 -6.27
N ARG A 64 -3.48 5.80 -6.56
CA ARG A 64 -2.25 6.11 -5.81
C ARG A 64 -2.54 6.45 -4.34
N LEU A 65 -3.62 7.20 -4.08
CA LEU A 65 -4.07 7.47 -2.70
C LEU A 65 -4.49 6.17 -2.00
N GLU A 66 -5.16 5.24 -2.72
CA GLU A 66 -5.49 3.92 -2.16
C GLU A 66 -4.22 3.14 -1.77
N LEU A 67 -3.16 3.20 -2.57
CA LEU A 67 -1.89 2.53 -2.24
C LEU A 67 -1.26 3.10 -0.95
N ILE A 68 -1.29 4.43 -0.78
CA ILE A 68 -0.82 5.07 0.46
C ILE A 68 -1.69 4.64 1.65
N VAL A 69 -3.01 4.60 1.49
CA VAL A 69 -3.93 4.11 2.53
C VAL A 69 -3.64 2.65 2.87
N ARG A 70 -3.39 1.79 1.87
CA ARG A 70 -2.99 0.39 2.12
C ARG A 70 -1.72 0.28 2.95
N LEU A 71 -0.71 1.09 2.65
CA LEU A 71 0.54 1.11 3.42
C LEU A 71 0.29 1.56 4.86
N LEU A 72 -0.44 2.67 5.04
CA LEU A 72 -0.83 3.19 6.36
C LEU A 72 -1.58 2.13 7.18
N VAL A 73 -2.55 1.48 6.57
CA VAL A 73 -3.34 0.43 7.24
C VAL A 73 -2.46 -0.77 7.56
N ALA A 74 -1.70 -1.31 6.60
CA ALA A 74 -0.89 -2.52 6.79
C ALA A 74 0.15 -2.37 7.91
N THR A 75 0.67 -1.16 8.11
CA THR A 75 1.71 -0.88 9.12
C THR A 75 1.15 -0.48 10.49
N ASN A 76 -0.18 -0.33 10.62
CA ASN A 76 -0.82 0.13 11.87
C ASN A 76 -2.00 -0.73 12.34
N ILE A 77 -2.45 -1.69 11.53
CA ILE A 77 -3.61 -2.53 11.87
C ILE A 77 -3.26 -3.61 12.91
N GLU A 78 -4.17 -3.85 13.85
CA GLU A 78 -4.21 -5.07 14.62
C GLU A 78 -4.90 -6.16 13.79
N TRP A 79 -4.10 -7.07 13.20
CA TRP A 79 -4.61 -8.03 12.21
C TRP A 79 -5.70 -8.97 12.73
N GLU A 80 -5.88 -9.11 14.04
CA GLU A 80 -6.97 -9.85 14.66
C GLU A 80 -8.34 -9.29 14.26
N ARG A 81 -8.44 -7.96 14.08
CA ARG A 81 -9.65 -7.28 13.65
C ARG A 81 -9.99 -7.49 12.17
N SER A 82 -9.04 -7.95 11.37
CA SER A 82 -9.29 -8.20 9.94
C SER A 82 -10.41 -9.23 9.68
N LYS A 83 -10.73 -10.06 10.67
CA LYS A 83 -11.81 -11.06 10.62
C LYS A 83 -13.21 -10.44 10.65
N ASP A 84 -13.34 -9.21 11.12
CA ASP A 84 -14.60 -8.49 11.26
C ASP A 84 -15.07 -7.88 9.94
N TYR A 85 -14.18 -7.84 8.94
CA TYR A 85 -14.44 -7.23 7.63
C TYR A 85 -14.72 -8.28 6.56
N LYS A 86 -15.70 -7.99 5.71
CA LYS A 86 -16.08 -8.87 4.58
C LYS A 86 -15.39 -8.47 3.29
N GLU A 87 -15.24 -7.15 3.07
CA GLU A 87 -14.72 -6.58 1.85
C GLU A 87 -13.48 -5.71 2.14
N MET A 88 -12.56 -5.64 1.17
CA MET A 88 -11.33 -4.88 1.31
C MET A 88 -11.58 -3.37 1.47
N SER A 89 -12.59 -2.83 0.79
CA SER A 89 -12.96 -1.42 0.94
C SER A 89 -13.43 -1.11 2.36
N GLU A 90 -14.25 -1.99 2.95
CA GLU A 90 -14.71 -1.85 4.33
C GLU A 90 -13.53 -1.83 5.32
N LEU A 91 -12.58 -2.76 5.17
CA LEU A 91 -11.38 -2.80 5.99
C LEU A 91 -10.59 -1.49 5.90
N LEU A 92 -10.30 -1.04 4.67
CA LEU A 92 -9.53 0.19 4.46
C LEU A 92 -10.25 1.43 5.01
N ASP A 93 -11.58 1.51 4.84
CA ASP A 93 -12.39 2.63 5.32
C ASP A 93 -12.38 2.73 6.85
N GLN A 94 -12.61 1.61 7.52
CA GLN A 94 -12.69 1.60 8.99
C GLN A 94 -11.30 1.83 9.61
N GLU A 95 -10.27 1.14 9.14
CA GLU A 95 -8.94 1.24 9.71
C GLU A 95 -8.29 2.62 9.46
N ILE A 96 -8.49 3.23 8.28
CA ILE A 96 -7.96 4.58 8.04
C ILE A 96 -8.67 5.63 8.88
N LEU A 97 -9.99 5.50 9.11
CA LEU A 97 -10.73 6.42 9.98
C LEU A 97 -10.29 6.28 11.45
N LEU A 98 -9.96 5.07 11.90
CA LEU A 98 -9.36 4.88 13.23
C LEU A 98 -8.00 5.60 13.33
N LEU A 99 -7.17 5.53 12.29
CA LEU A 99 -5.90 6.26 12.24
C LEU A 99 -6.12 7.78 12.21
N CYS A 100 -7.09 8.28 11.44
CA CYS A 100 -7.46 9.69 11.40
C CYS A 100 -7.85 10.25 12.78
N SER A 101 -8.43 9.41 13.64
CA SER A 101 -8.90 9.78 14.97
C SER A 101 -7.82 9.67 16.05
N LYS A 102 -6.67 9.04 15.75
CA LYS A 102 -5.56 8.90 16.72
C LYS A 102 -4.79 10.21 16.87
N ASN A 103 -4.66 10.66 18.11
CA ASN A 103 -3.87 11.86 18.43
C ASN A 103 -2.36 11.59 18.52
N ASP A 104 -1.96 10.33 18.62
CA ASP A 104 -0.57 9.87 18.82
C ASP A 104 0.07 9.33 17.54
N PHE A 105 -0.58 9.45 16.38
CA PHE A 105 0.02 9.06 15.10
C PHE A 105 1.07 10.08 14.68
N ASP A 106 2.34 9.67 14.60
CA ASP A 106 3.44 10.53 14.19
C ASP A 106 3.51 10.63 12.65
N ILE A 107 2.91 11.71 12.15
CA ILE A 107 2.90 12.05 10.71
C ILE A 107 4.32 12.27 10.17
N ASN A 108 5.22 12.85 10.96
CA ASN A 108 6.57 13.16 10.52
C ASN A 108 7.42 11.90 10.39
N GLU A 109 7.37 11.03 11.41
CA GLU A 109 8.05 9.72 11.35
C GLU A 109 7.58 8.91 10.15
N PHE A 110 6.25 8.83 9.94
CA PHE A 110 5.72 8.11 8.78
C PHE A 110 6.20 8.71 7.45
N ARG A 111 6.20 10.05 7.32
CA ARG A 111 6.68 10.74 6.12
C ARG A 111 8.16 10.44 5.85
N GLU A 112 9.02 10.53 6.86
CA GLU A 112 10.44 10.23 6.71
C GLU A 112 10.69 8.81 6.23
N LYS A 113 10.02 7.82 6.84
CA LYS A 113 10.09 6.42 6.43
C LYS A 113 9.54 6.20 5.02
N PHE A 114 8.43 6.86 4.67
CA PHE A 114 7.82 6.80 3.35
C PHE A 114 8.78 7.32 2.28
N THR A 115 9.31 8.52 2.47
CA THR A 115 10.27 9.13 1.54
C THR A 115 11.51 8.25 1.38
N ALA A 116 12.15 7.83 2.48
CA ALA A 116 13.31 6.95 2.42
C ALA A 116 13.03 5.63 1.69
N THR A 117 11.84 5.03 1.93
CA THR A 117 11.41 3.79 1.28
C THR A 117 11.30 3.98 -0.23
N PHE A 118 10.57 4.99 -0.68
CA PHE A 118 10.33 5.17 -2.11
C PHE A 118 11.54 5.73 -2.84
N ASP A 119 12.40 6.49 -2.19
CA ASP A 119 13.70 6.91 -2.76
C ASP A 119 14.59 5.69 -3.02
N LEU A 120 14.69 4.77 -2.07
CA LEU A 120 15.45 3.53 -2.22
C LEU A 120 14.87 2.66 -3.34
N LEU A 121 13.55 2.42 -3.34
CA LEU A 121 12.87 1.61 -4.35
C LEU A 121 12.99 2.21 -5.76
N ASN A 122 12.84 3.52 -5.88
CA ASN A 122 13.01 4.25 -7.13
C ASN A 122 14.46 4.13 -7.65
N ALA A 123 15.43 4.32 -6.77
CA ALA A 123 16.85 4.17 -7.12
C ALA A 123 17.23 2.73 -7.50
N ALA A 124 16.54 1.73 -6.95
CA ALA A 124 16.79 0.31 -7.22
C ALA A 124 16.16 -0.15 -8.54
N LEU A 125 14.87 0.09 -8.74
CA LEU A 125 14.07 -0.53 -9.81
C LEU A 125 13.14 0.43 -10.55
N ASN A 126 12.95 1.66 -10.06
CA ASN A 126 12.08 2.68 -10.65
C ASN A 126 10.68 2.10 -10.98
N GLU A 127 10.18 2.30 -12.19
CA GLU A 127 8.89 1.80 -12.69
C GLU A 127 8.74 0.27 -12.68
N ASN A 128 9.82 -0.47 -12.47
CA ASN A 128 9.83 -1.93 -12.42
C ASN A 128 9.60 -2.50 -11.02
N THR A 129 9.61 -1.66 -9.98
CA THR A 129 9.53 -2.05 -8.57
C THR A 129 8.40 -3.05 -8.29
N PHE A 130 7.23 -2.83 -8.85
CA PHE A 130 6.04 -3.65 -8.57
C PHE A 130 5.59 -4.49 -9.77
N LYS A 131 6.43 -4.64 -10.80
CA LYS A 131 6.20 -5.56 -11.93
C LYS A 131 6.76 -6.94 -11.62
N LYS A 132 6.21 -7.98 -12.25
CA LYS A 132 6.70 -9.34 -12.05
C LYS A 132 8.11 -9.52 -12.61
N TYR A 133 9.03 -10.03 -11.81
CA TYR A 133 10.32 -10.52 -12.29
C TYR A 133 10.18 -11.90 -12.92
N LYS A 134 10.77 -12.10 -14.06
CA LYS A 134 10.82 -13.38 -14.81
C LYS A 134 12.26 -13.90 -14.81
N LYS A 135 12.53 -14.92 -14.02
CA LYS A 135 13.86 -15.53 -13.90
C LYS A 135 14.40 -16.06 -15.24
N ALA A 136 13.52 -16.63 -16.07
CA ALA A 136 13.90 -17.18 -17.38
C ALA A 136 14.47 -16.14 -18.35
N THR A 137 14.01 -14.89 -18.27
CA THR A 137 14.43 -13.77 -19.12
C THR A 137 15.25 -12.73 -18.36
N GLN A 138 15.43 -12.91 -17.05
CA GLN A 138 16.11 -11.99 -16.15
C GLN A 138 15.59 -10.53 -16.25
N CYS A 139 14.29 -10.35 -16.44
CA CYS A 139 13.70 -9.03 -16.58
C CYS A 139 12.37 -8.90 -15.84
N PHE A 140 12.05 -7.66 -15.46
CA PHE A 140 10.74 -7.25 -14.97
C PHE A 140 9.81 -6.99 -16.15
N SER A 141 8.56 -7.43 -16.06
CA SER A 141 7.58 -7.24 -17.14
C SER A 141 6.14 -7.37 -16.66
N GLY A 142 5.23 -6.87 -17.48
CA GLY A 142 3.78 -6.90 -17.18
C GLY A 142 3.30 -5.65 -16.44
N PRO A 143 2.04 -5.66 -15.98
CA PRO A 143 1.44 -4.55 -15.28
C PRO A 143 1.94 -4.44 -13.84
N PHE A 144 1.60 -3.31 -13.20
CA PHE A 144 1.69 -3.14 -11.75
C PHE A 144 0.90 -4.23 -11.01
N LEU A 145 1.52 -4.87 -10.03
CA LEU A 145 0.92 -5.91 -9.20
C LEU A 145 0.70 -5.41 -7.78
N ILE A 146 -0.57 -5.36 -7.37
CA ILE A 146 -0.94 -4.95 -6.02
C ILE A 146 -0.38 -5.91 -4.95
N SER A 147 -0.29 -7.21 -5.26
CA SER A 147 0.33 -8.21 -4.39
C SER A 147 1.83 -7.96 -4.17
N SER A 148 2.54 -7.50 -5.20
CA SER A 148 3.94 -7.09 -5.07
C SER A 148 4.08 -5.84 -4.22
N TYR A 149 3.15 -4.88 -4.36
CA TYR A 149 3.10 -3.70 -3.51
C TYR A 149 2.85 -4.06 -2.04
N GLU A 150 1.90 -4.96 -1.77
CA GLU A 150 1.56 -5.43 -0.43
C GLU A 150 2.76 -6.08 0.30
N VAL A 151 3.68 -6.71 -0.43
CA VAL A 151 4.92 -7.28 0.12
C VAL A 151 6.04 -6.26 0.21
N ILE A 152 6.37 -5.65 -0.94
CA ILE A 152 7.58 -4.84 -1.09
C ILE A 152 7.46 -3.52 -0.31
N ALA A 153 6.36 -2.77 -0.52
CA ALA A 153 6.21 -1.48 0.13
C ALA A 153 6.12 -1.62 1.65
N VAL A 154 5.32 -2.58 2.14
CA VAL A 154 5.16 -2.82 3.58
C VAL A 154 6.46 -3.34 4.19
N GLY A 155 7.10 -4.32 3.54
CA GLY A 155 8.33 -4.94 4.05
C GLY A 155 9.50 -3.96 4.10
N VAL A 156 9.73 -3.21 3.02
CA VAL A 156 10.83 -2.22 2.98
C VAL A 156 10.56 -1.06 3.94
N PHE A 157 9.33 -0.53 3.97
CA PHE A 157 8.93 0.53 4.91
C PHE A 157 9.18 0.13 6.37
N SER A 158 8.78 -1.07 6.76
CA SER A 158 8.91 -1.54 8.14
C SER A 158 10.37 -1.76 8.57
N ASN A 159 11.27 -2.01 7.60
CA ASN A 159 12.67 -2.29 7.87
C ASN A 159 13.62 -1.21 7.34
N ILE A 160 13.11 -0.07 6.87
CA ILE A 160 13.90 0.92 6.13
C ILE A 160 15.16 1.39 6.88
N GLU A 161 15.05 1.62 8.19
CA GLU A 161 16.17 2.09 9.00
C GLU A 161 17.31 1.06 9.06
N ALA A 162 16.99 -0.23 9.17
CA ALA A 162 17.98 -1.30 9.17
C ALA A 162 18.57 -1.52 7.77
N ILE A 163 17.72 -1.48 6.74
CA ILE A 163 18.15 -1.63 5.35
C ILE A 163 19.12 -0.50 4.95
N MET A 164 18.85 0.75 5.35
CA MET A 164 19.72 1.89 5.03
C MET A 164 21.10 1.85 5.72
N ARG A 165 21.30 0.98 6.70
CA ARG A 165 22.61 0.74 7.36
C ARG A 165 23.46 -0.30 6.64
N LEU A 166 22.93 -1.02 5.65
CA LEU A 166 23.70 -1.97 4.85
C LEU A 166 24.75 -1.26 4.00
N GLU A 167 25.79 -1.97 3.60
CA GLU A 167 26.85 -1.45 2.71
C GLU A 167 26.28 -1.06 1.33
N ASP A 168 25.37 -1.87 0.78
CA ASP A 168 24.66 -1.61 -0.49
C ASP A 168 23.16 -1.91 -0.35
N PRO A 169 22.39 -0.98 0.22
CA PRO A 169 20.94 -1.15 0.40
C PRO A 169 20.21 -1.37 -0.92
N LYS A 170 20.64 -0.67 -1.98
CA LYS A 170 20.02 -0.73 -3.30
C LYS A 170 20.14 -2.12 -3.92
N LYS A 171 21.34 -2.66 -3.95
CA LYS A 171 21.58 -4.03 -4.46
C LYS A 171 20.82 -5.05 -3.64
N TRP A 172 20.87 -4.94 -2.31
CA TRP A 172 20.21 -5.87 -1.40
C TRP A 172 18.70 -5.92 -1.62
N VAL A 173 18.03 -4.75 -1.70
CA VAL A 173 16.59 -4.67 -1.99
C VAL A 173 16.26 -5.23 -3.36
N CYS A 174 17.08 -4.95 -4.38
CA CYS A 174 16.90 -5.48 -5.72
C CYS A 174 16.93 -7.03 -5.73
N ASP A 175 17.94 -7.62 -5.09
CA ASP A 175 18.12 -9.08 -4.98
C ASP A 175 16.93 -9.71 -4.22
N LYS A 176 16.48 -9.10 -3.12
CA LYS A 176 15.29 -9.55 -2.37
C LYS A 176 14.03 -9.49 -3.22
N ILE A 177 13.78 -8.40 -3.94
CA ILE A 177 12.61 -8.27 -4.82
C ILE A 177 12.63 -9.32 -5.93
N MET A 178 13.77 -9.57 -6.55
CA MET A 178 13.87 -10.62 -7.57
C MET A 178 13.59 -12.01 -7.01
N GLY A 179 14.10 -12.32 -5.81
CA GLY A 179 13.93 -13.62 -5.16
C GLY A 179 12.51 -13.91 -4.70
N MET A 180 11.74 -12.90 -4.28
CA MET A 180 10.41 -13.09 -3.71
C MET A 180 9.42 -13.80 -4.64
N TYR A 181 9.61 -13.69 -5.96
CA TYR A 181 8.69 -14.28 -6.95
C TYR A 181 8.79 -15.81 -7.05
N ASP A 182 9.82 -16.42 -6.46
CA ASP A 182 9.99 -17.89 -6.35
C ASP A 182 9.56 -18.42 -4.97
N GLU A 183 9.20 -17.54 -4.03
CA GLU A 183 8.83 -17.91 -2.67
C GLU A 183 7.42 -18.53 -2.60
N GLY A 184 7.32 -19.67 -1.89
CA GLY A 184 6.06 -20.40 -1.76
C GLY A 184 4.94 -19.56 -1.13
N VAL A 185 5.26 -18.76 -0.11
CA VAL A 185 4.27 -17.89 0.54
C VAL A 185 3.67 -16.90 -0.46
N TYR A 186 4.49 -16.28 -1.31
CA TYR A 186 3.99 -15.36 -2.32
C TYR A 186 3.11 -16.08 -3.34
N LEU A 187 3.59 -17.21 -3.90
CA LEU A 187 2.89 -17.96 -4.94
C LEU A 187 1.56 -18.55 -4.45
N ASP A 188 1.53 -19.06 -3.21
CA ASP A 188 0.33 -19.67 -2.64
C ASP A 188 -0.79 -18.64 -2.43
N ASN A 189 -0.45 -17.41 -2.10
CA ASN A 189 -1.41 -16.32 -1.90
C ASN A 189 -1.91 -15.68 -3.22
N LEU A 190 -1.36 -16.06 -4.37
CA LEU A 190 -1.85 -15.65 -5.69
C LEU A 190 -2.79 -16.66 -6.34
N LYS A 191 -3.06 -17.79 -5.70
CA LYS A 191 -3.93 -18.83 -6.24
C LYS A 191 -5.39 -18.35 -6.35
N PRO A 192 -6.12 -18.80 -7.39
CA PRO A 192 -7.55 -18.52 -7.51
C PRO A 192 -8.34 -18.91 -6.25
N GLY A 193 -9.27 -18.05 -5.84
CA GLY A 193 -10.09 -18.29 -4.64
C GLY A 193 -9.50 -17.76 -3.34
N THR A 194 -8.27 -17.24 -3.33
CA THR A 194 -7.71 -16.57 -2.15
C THR A 194 -8.50 -15.28 -1.86
N LYS A 195 -9.06 -15.17 -0.65
CA LYS A 195 -9.76 -13.96 -0.21
C LYS A 195 -8.80 -12.78 -0.13
N VAL A 196 -9.22 -11.63 -0.68
CA VAL A 196 -8.38 -10.43 -0.81
C VAL A 196 -7.84 -9.95 0.55
N ILE A 197 -8.69 -9.93 1.59
CA ILE A 197 -8.26 -9.53 2.94
C ILE A 197 -7.20 -10.49 3.51
N ASN A 198 -7.40 -11.81 3.34
CA ASN A 198 -6.42 -12.80 3.81
C ASN A 198 -5.09 -12.66 3.08
N ARG A 199 -5.13 -12.44 1.74
CA ARG A 199 -3.93 -12.17 0.96
C ARG A 199 -3.23 -10.93 1.47
N PHE A 200 -3.94 -9.83 1.66
CA PHE A 200 -3.39 -8.57 2.14
C PHE A 200 -2.70 -8.75 3.51
N LYS A 201 -3.37 -9.43 4.46
CA LYS A 201 -2.77 -9.77 5.74
C LYS A 201 -1.49 -10.57 5.59
N VAL A 202 -1.60 -11.75 4.95
CA VAL A 202 -0.46 -12.69 4.86
C VAL A 202 0.72 -12.09 4.12
N LEU A 203 0.48 -11.38 3.01
CA LEU A 203 1.56 -10.78 2.22
C LEU A 203 2.20 -9.59 2.95
N SER A 204 1.44 -8.80 3.68
CA SER A 204 1.97 -7.69 4.48
C SER A 204 2.83 -8.22 5.65
N GLU A 205 2.33 -9.16 6.44
CA GLU A 205 3.07 -9.77 7.54
C GLU A 205 4.32 -10.49 7.04
N TRP A 206 4.20 -11.28 5.98
CA TRP A 206 5.35 -11.94 5.37
C TRP A 206 6.36 -10.93 4.81
N GLY A 207 5.92 -9.85 4.18
CA GLY A 207 6.80 -8.79 3.68
C GLY A 207 7.69 -8.21 4.77
N VAL A 208 7.14 -7.95 5.96
CA VAL A 208 7.91 -7.45 7.11
C VAL A 208 9.02 -8.43 7.49
N GLU A 209 8.73 -9.72 7.58
CA GLU A 209 9.74 -10.73 7.93
C GLU A 209 10.71 -11.00 6.78
N TYR A 210 10.25 -11.03 5.54
CA TYR A 210 11.07 -11.29 4.35
C TYR A 210 12.14 -10.21 4.13
N PHE A 211 11.80 -8.93 4.36
CA PHE A 211 12.74 -7.81 4.23
C PHE A 211 13.49 -7.48 5.52
N LYS A 212 13.40 -8.31 6.54
CA LYS A 212 14.19 -8.17 7.77
C LYS A 212 15.69 -8.41 7.47
N VAL A 213 16.52 -7.50 7.99
CA VAL A 213 17.99 -7.52 7.88
C VAL A 213 18.60 -8.37 8.99
#